data_58ef67e27e63b0a84f6d4131103c72d4
#
_entry.id   58ef67e27e63b0a84f6d4131103c72d4
#
_cell.length_a   1.000
_cell.length_b   1.000
_cell.length_c   1.000
_cell.angle_alpha   90.00
_cell.angle_beta   90.00
_cell.angle_gamma   90.00
#
_symmetry.space_group_name_H-M   'P 1'
#
loop_
_entity.id
_entity.type
_entity.pdbx_description
1 polymer ?
#
loop_
_entity_poly.entity_id
_entity_poly.type
_entity_poly.pdbx_seq_one_letter_code
_entity_poly.pdbx_strand_id
1 'polypeptide(L)'
;MSIIVYNGKIILKDHIAEEGYVEINNGIIENISENNPDKSIINRADEKIDAKGMYISPGFIDIHTHGGGGYEFGMSDELSYIIPCETHAKHGTTSLYPTISSYTFDIMKNAIISYDKAKSIAYKGATMRGLHFEG
;
A
#
# COMPACT_ATOMS: atom_id res chain seq x y z
N MET A 1 -15.22 -1.43 11.45
CA MET A 1 -15.17 -0.10 10.82
C MET A 1 -15.46 -0.27 9.34
N SER A 2 -16.51 0.41 8.88
CA SER A 2 -16.94 0.37 7.48
C SER A 2 -16.54 1.67 6.78
N ILE A 3 -16.02 1.56 5.55
CA ILE A 3 -15.60 2.67 4.71
C ILE A 3 -16.32 2.55 3.38
N ILE A 4 -16.79 3.67 2.86
CA ILE A 4 -17.24 3.76 1.47
C ILE A 4 -16.38 4.75 0.71
N VAL A 5 -15.85 4.31 -0.45
CA VAL A 5 -15.19 5.19 -1.43
C VAL A 5 -16.13 5.30 -2.62
N TYR A 6 -16.59 6.49 -2.95
CA TYR A 6 -17.63 6.72 -3.96
C TYR A 6 -17.34 7.90 -4.87
N ASN A 7 -18.17 8.08 -5.89
CA ASN A 7 -18.04 9.18 -6.86
C ASN A 7 -16.68 9.18 -7.57
N GLY A 8 -16.24 8.00 -8.04
CA GLY A 8 -14.98 7.83 -8.75
C GLY A 8 -15.06 6.81 -9.87
N LYS A 9 -14.05 6.80 -10.73
CA LYS A 9 -13.87 5.83 -11.81
C LYS A 9 -13.13 4.61 -11.26
N ILE A 10 -13.76 3.44 -11.29
CA ILE A 10 -13.18 2.25 -10.69
C ILE A 10 -12.36 1.48 -11.72
N ILE A 11 -11.09 1.25 -11.44
CA ILE A 11 -10.20 0.41 -12.27
C ILE A 11 -10.47 -1.05 -11.90
N LEU A 12 -11.12 -1.77 -12.79
CA LEU A 12 -11.41 -3.20 -12.67
C LEU A 12 -10.40 -4.02 -13.49
N LYS A 13 -10.54 -5.33 -13.45
CA LYS A 13 -9.58 -6.26 -14.07
C LYS A 13 -9.46 -6.07 -15.58
N ASP A 14 -10.56 -5.76 -16.26
CA ASP A 14 -10.70 -5.78 -17.71
C ASP A 14 -11.29 -4.50 -18.30
N HIS A 15 -11.79 -3.60 -17.46
CA HIS A 15 -12.36 -2.32 -17.89
C HIS A 15 -12.28 -1.27 -16.76
N ILE A 16 -12.67 -0.04 -17.09
CA ILE A 16 -12.86 1.05 -16.14
C ILE A 16 -14.33 1.36 -16.07
N ALA A 17 -14.93 1.22 -14.88
CA ALA A 17 -16.27 1.73 -14.64
C ALA A 17 -16.18 3.27 -14.51
N GLU A 18 -16.95 3.98 -15.33
CA GLU A 18 -16.90 5.46 -15.37
C GLU A 18 -17.46 6.13 -14.12
N GLU A 19 -18.23 5.41 -13.34
CA GLU A 19 -18.75 5.80 -12.04
C GLU A 19 -18.89 4.57 -11.14
N GLY A 20 -18.93 4.77 -9.83
CA GLY A 20 -19.16 3.65 -8.91
C GLY A 20 -18.73 3.92 -7.49
N TYR A 21 -18.77 2.86 -6.69
CA TYR A 21 -18.30 2.88 -5.31
C TYR A 21 -17.73 1.53 -4.87
N VAL A 22 -16.93 1.60 -3.82
CA VAL A 22 -16.34 0.43 -3.14
C VAL A 22 -16.71 0.49 -1.67
N GLU A 23 -17.26 -0.60 -1.13
CA GLU A 23 -17.53 -0.78 0.29
C GLU A 23 -16.44 -1.67 0.90
N ILE A 24 -15.84 -1.16 1.97
CA ILE A 24 -14.76 -1.84 2.71
C ILE A 24 -15.23 -2.01 4.14
N ASN A 25 -15.12 -3.21 4.67
CA ASN A 25 -15.43 -3.49 6.07
C ASN A 25 -14.29 -4.27 6.73
N ASN A 26 -13.81 -3.75 7.85
CA ASN A 26 -12.69 -4.33 8.60
C ASN A 26 -11.46 -4.64 7.72
N GLY A 27 -11.15 -3.73 6.76
CA GLY A 27 -10.02 -3.85 5.85
C GLY A 27 -10.21 -4.79 4.65
N ILE A 28 -11.42 -5.30 4.45
CA ILE A 28 -11.77 -6.20 3.34
C ILE A 28 -12.76 -5.49 2.42
N ILE A 29 -12.53 -5.54 1.11
CA ILE A 29 -13.50 -5.09 0.10
C ILE A 29 -14.65 -6.08 0.10
N GLU A 30 -15.84 -5.63 0.48
CA GLU A 30 -17.06 -6.44 0.51
C GLU A 30 -17.90 -6.29 -0.74
N ASN A 31 -17.90 -5.08 -1.33
CA ASN A 31 -18.71 -4.80 -2.50
C ASN A 31 -18.04 -3.79 -3.41
N ILE A 32 -18.19 -3.99 -4.71
CA ILE A 32 -17.83 -3.05 -5.77
C ILE A 32 -19.07 -2.91 -6.66
N SER A 33 -19.51 -1.68 -6.90
CA SER A 33 -20.62 -1.36 -7.76
C SER A 33 -20.23 -0.36 -8.82
N GLU A 34 -20.66 -0.59 -10.04
CA GLU A 34 -20.44 0.31 -11.19
C GLU A 34 -21.56 1.36 -11.33
N ASN A 35 -22.36 1.53 -10.30
CA ASN A 35 -23.40 2.55 -10.21
C ASN A 35 -23.11 3.45 -8.99
N ASN A 36 -23.56 4.69 -9.06
CA ASN A 36 -23.48 5.58 -7.91
C ASN A 36 -24.30 5.05 -6.72
N PRO A 37 -23.79 5.19 -5.50
CA PRO A 37 -24.49 4.71 -4.32
C PRO A 37 -25.69 5.60 -3.97
N ASP A 38 -26.76 4.98 -3.49
CA ASP A 38 -27.83 5.72 -2.84
C ASP A 38 -27.36 6.41 -1.57
N LYS A 39 -28.02 7.50 -1.19
CA LYS A 39 -27.69 8.23 0.07
C LYS A 39 -27.75 7.33 1.31
N SER A 40 -28.63 6.33 1.32
CA SER A 40 -28.73 5.36 2.42
C SER A 40 -27.46 4.51 2.56
N ILE A 41 -26.84 4.12 1.44
CA ILE A 41 -25.59 3.36 1.40
C ILE A 41 -24.45 4.23 1.94
N ILE A 42 -24.33 5.48 1.48
CA ILE A 42 -23.32 6.40 1.97
C ILE A 42 -23.49 6.65 3.47
N ASN A 43 -24.73 6.86 3.93
CA ASN A 43 -24.99 7.25 5.32
C ASN A 43 -24.70 6.15 6.34
N ARG A 44 -24.75 4.86 5.95
CA ARG A 44 -24.46 3.75 6.86
C ARG A 44 -22.97 3.51 7.12
N ALA A 45 -22.09 4.06 6.27
CA ALA A 45 -20.65 3.90 6.45
C ALA A 45 -20.11 4.79 7.57
N ASP A 46 -19.18 4.25 8.36
CA ASP A 46 -18.48 4.98 9.43
C ASP A 46 -17.58 6.08 8.84
N GLU A 47 -16.90 5.77 7.74
CA GLU A 47 -16.02 6.69 7.01
C GLU A 47 -16.47 6.79 5.55
N LYS A 48 -16.43 8.03 5.02
CA LYS A 48 -16.92 8.37 3.68
C LYS A 48 -15.84 9.11 2.92
N ILE A 49 -15.39 8.54 1.80
CA ILE A 49 -14.36 9.10 0.93
C ILE A 49 -14.99 9.42 -0.41
N ASP A 50 -15.15 10.71 -0.71
CA ASP A 50 -15.59 11.19 -2.02
C ASP A 50 -14.36 11.28 -2.95
N ALA A 51 -14.31 10.43 -3.96
CA ALA A 51 -13.23 10.41 -4.93
C ALA A 51 -13.28 11.57 -5.94
N LYS A 52 -14.37 12.35 -5.97
CA LYS A 52 -14.51 13.57 -6.81
C LYS A 52 -14.17 13.34 -8.29
N GLY A 53 -14.61 12.22 -8.83
CA GLY A 53 -14.33 11.81 -10.21
C GLY A 53 -12.92 11.27 -10.47
N MET A 54 -12.08 11.14 -9.44
CA MET A 54 -10.76 10.52 -9.57
C MET A 54 -10.87 9.01 -9.71
N TYR A 55 -9.75 8.37 -10.08
CA TYR A 55 -9.68 6.92 -10.15
C TYR A 55 -9.65 6.28 -8.76
N ILE A 56 -10.40 5.20 -8.63
CA ILE A 56 -10.37 4.28 -7.49
C ILE A 56 -9.71 2.99 -7.99
N SER A 57 -8.59 2.61 -7.40
CA SER A 57 -7.85 1.41 -7.77
C SER A 57 -7.37 0.65 -6.53
N PRO A 58 -7.06 -0.65 -6.66
CA PRO A 58 -6.25 -1.32 -5.66
C PRO A 58 -4.92 -0.58 -5.46
N GLY A 59 -4.37 -0.65 -4.25
CA GLY A 59 -3.04 -0.13 -4.01
C GLY A 59 -1.98 -0.90 -4.81
N PHE A 60 -0.92 -0.19 -5.23
CA PHE A 60 0.15 -0.82 -5.99
C PHE A 60 0.94 -1.80 -5.14
N ILE A 61 1.42 -2.86 -5.78
CA ILE A 61 2.34 -3.84 -5.21
C ILE A 61 3.67 -3.67 -5.92
N ASP A 62 4.69 -3.24 -5.18
CA ASP A 62 6.04 -3.06 -5.70
C ASP A 62 6.90 -4.26 -5.30
N ILE A 63 7.32 -5.04 -6.28
CA ILE A 63 8.09 -6.27 -6.03
C ILE A 63 9.59 -6.08 -6.14
N HIS A 64 10.05 -4.89 -6.57
CA HIS A 64 11.47 -4.62 -6.78
C HIS A 64 11.76 -3.12 -6.65
N THR A 65 12.17 -2.70 -5.46
CA THR A 65 12.58 -1.31 -5.19
C THR A 65 13.70 -1.28 -4.16
N HIS A 66 14.68 -0.40 -4.37
CA HIS A 66 15.89 -0.32 -3.55
C HIS A 66 15.80 0.67 -2.38
N GLY A 67 14.74 1.46 -2.31
CA GLY A 67 14.58 2.44 -1.24
C GLY A 67 13.64 3.57 -1.62
N GLY A 68 13.69 4.65 -0.84
CA GLY A 68 12.88 5.86 -1.04
C GLY A 68 13.09 6.87 0.09
N GLY A 69 12.70 8.12 -0.15
CA GLY A 69 12.80 9.15 0.88
C GLY A 69 14.23 9.46 1.35
N GLY A 70 15.24 9.18 0.51
CA GLY A 70 16.65 9.37 0.85
C GLY A 70 17.31 8.19 1.57
N TYR A 71 16.60 7.05 1.70
CA TYR A 71 17.12 5.83 2.32
C TYR A 71 17.17 4.68 1.33
N GLU A 72 18.22 3.87 1.40
CA GLU A 72 18.35 2.60 0.70
C GLU A 72 18.06 1.46 1.66
N PHE A 73 17.30 0.45 1.20
CA PHE A 73 16.95 -0.70 2.03
C PHE A 73 18.18 -1.47 2.49
N GLY A 74 18.23 -1.79 3.77
CA GLY A 74 19.26 -2.62 4.37
C GLY A 74 20.60 -1.95 4.64
N MET A 75 20.76 -0.67 4.29
CA MET A 75 22.05 0.03 4.44
C MET A 75 22.29 0.63 5.82
N SER A 76 21.29 0.68 6.67
CA SER A 76 21.42 1.20 8.03
C SER A 76 20.54 0.43 9.02
N ASP A 77 19.89 1.12 9.90
CA ASP A 77 18.96 0.62 10.91
C ASP A 77 17.53 0.41 10.35
N GLU A 78 16.58 0.31 11.24
CA GLU A 78 15.16 0.12 10.95
C GLU A 78 14.55 1.25 10.10
N LEU A 79 15.09 2.48 10.21
CA LEU A 79 14.63 3.63 9.43
C LEU A 79 14.87 3.44 7.94
N SER A 80 15.91 2.68 7.57
CA SER A 80 16.18 2.33 6.18
C SER A 80 15.06 1.47 5.54
N TYR A 81 14.12 0.96 6.33
CA TYR A 81 12.93 0.25 5.87
C TYR A 81 11.67 1.08 6.03
N ILE A 82 11.52 1.74 7.18
CA ILE A 82 10.30 2.49 7.53
C ILE A 82 10.09 3.69 6.59
N ILE A 83 11.13 4.52 6.41
CA ILE A 83 11.02 5.76 5.62
C ILE A 83 10.71 5.47 4.14
N PRO A 84 11.35 4.51 3.46
CA PRO A 84 10.92 4.12 2.13
C PRO A 84 9.46 3.64 2.08
N CYS A 85 9.02 2.79 3.03
CA CYS A 85 7.64 2.32 3.08
C CYS A 85 6.63 3.47 3.20
N GLU A 86 6.90 4.46 4.05
CA GLU A 86 6.07 5.66 4.19
C GLU A 86 6.11 6.54 2.94
N THR A 87 7.26 6.61 2.28
CA THR A 87 7.43 7.38 1.04
C THR A 87 6.62 6.76 -0.09
N HIS A 88 6.75 5.46 -0.32
CA HIS A 88 6.02 4.74 -1.36
C HIS A 88 4.50 4.78 -1.13
N ALA A 89 4.06 4.71 0.13
CA ALA A 89 2.63 4.79 0.46
C ALA A 89 1.99 6.12 0.04
N LYS A 90 2.71 7.24 0.11
CA LYS A 90 2.24 8.56 -0.36
C LYS A 90 1.96 8.60 -1.86
N HIS A 91 2.50 7.64 -2.61
CA HIS A 91 2.34 7.50 -4.05
C HIS A 91 1.47 6.29 -4.46
N GLY A 92 0.75 5.71 -3.49
CA GLY A 92 -0.25 4.67 -3.75
C GLY A 92 0.25 3.23 -3.64
N THR A 93 1.52 2.99 -3.29
CA THR A 93 2.02 1.64 -3.01
C THR A 93 1.53 1.19 -1.63
N THR A 94 0.84 0.06 -1.56
CA THR A 94 0.31 -0.50 -0.30
C THR A 94 1.07 -1.72 0.18
N SER A 95 1.81 -2.38 -0.71
CA SER A 95 2.65 -3.53 -0.39
C SER A 95 3.95 -3.46 -1.18
N LEU A 96 5.07 -3.82 -0.56
CA LEU A 96 6.34 -3.86 -1.26
C LEU A 96 7.26 -4.98 -0.72
N TYR A 97 8.23 -5.33 -1.56
CA TYR A 97 9.34 -6.20 -1.22
C TYR A 97 10.63 -5.36 -1.25
N PRO A 98 11.17 -4.94 -0.08
CA PRO A 98 12.45 -4.28 -0.03
C PRO A 98 13.52 -5.11 -0.75
N THR A 99 14.19 -4.49 -1.73
CA THR A 99 15.22 -5.15 -2.51
C THR A 99 16.59 -4.79 -1.96
N ILE A 100 17.35 -5.80 -1.60
CA ILE A 100 18.73 -5.69 -1.13
C ILE A 100 19.64 -6.01 -2.31
N SER A 101 20.48 -5.07 -2.69
CA SER A 101 21.48 -5.24 -3.74
C SER A 101 22.54 -6.30 -3.35
N SER A 102 23.35 -6.70 -4.32
CA SER A 102 24.44 -7.66 -4.11
C SER A 102 25.53 -7.04 -3.23
N TYR A 103 25.55 -7.41 -1.98
CA TYR A 103 26.53 -6.99 -0.98
C TYR A 103 27.27 -8.18 -0.38
N THR A 104 28.22 -7.89 0.53
CA THR A 104 28.87 -8.94 1.31
C THR A 104 27.86 -9.67 2.20
N PHE A 105 28.17 -10.93 2.52
CA PHE A 105 27.31 -11.75 3.39
C PHE A 105 26.93 -11.07 4.71
N ASP A 106 27.89 -10.35 5.32
CA ASP A 106 27.66 -9.66 6.59
C ASP A 106 26.66 -8.49 6.43
N ILE A 107 26.74 -7.73 5.34
CA ILE A 107 25.78 -6.66 5.03
C ILE A 107 24.39 -7.26 4.82
N MET A 108 24.28 -8.31 4.02
CA MET A 108 22.98 -8.99 3.77
C MET A 108 22.38 -9.56 5.06
N LYS A 109 23.23 -10.15 5.93
CA LYS A 109 22.78 -10.65 7.24
C LYS A 109 22.26 -9.52 8.14
N ASN A 110 22.95 -8.39 8.19
CA ASN A 110 22.52 -7.23 8.96
C ASN A 110 21.23 -6.63 8.39
N ALA A 111 21.07 -6.61 7.07
CA ALA A 111 19.83 -6.18 6.41
C ALA A 111 18.63 -7.02 6.88
N ILE A 112 18.76 -8.34 6.97
CA ILE A 112 17.69 -9.23 7.50
C ILE A 112 17.37 -8.87 8.95
N ILE A 113 18.36 -8.66 9.80
CA ILE A 113 18.16 -8.30 11.21
C ILE A 113 17.41 -6.97 11.34
N SER A 114 17.82 -5.95 10.59
CA SER A 114 17.15 -4.64 10.58
C SER A 114 15.72 -4.71 10.02
N TYR A 115 15.49 -5.55 9.00
CA TYR A 115 14.15 -5.82 8.48
C TYR A 115 13.22 -6.42 9.54
N ASP A 116 13.66 -7.44 10.28
CA ASP A 116 12.86 -8.08 11.31
C ASP A 116 12.51 -7.10 12.45
N LYS A 117 13.45 -6.24 12.82
CA LYS A 117 13.21 -5.17 13.79
C LYS A 117 12.21 -4.14 13.25
N ALA A 118 12.38 -3.67 12.02
CA ALA A 118 11.49 -2.71 11.38
C ALA A 118 10.04 -3.21 11.34
N LYS A 119 9.81 -4.50 11.08
CA LYS A 119 8.48 -5.13 11.11
C LYS A 119 7.80 -5.08 12.48
N SER A 120 8.56 -4.99 13.55
CA SER A 120 8.01 -4.91 14.92
C SER A 120 7.63 -3.49 15.33
N ILE A 121 8.02 -2.49 14.56
CA ILE A 121 7.73 -1.08 14.81
C ILE A 121 6.44 -0.69 14.09
N ALA A 122 5.55 0.01 14.81
CA ALA A 122 4.35 0.57 14.19
C ALA A 122 4.71 1.77 13.32
N TYR A 123 4.34 1.74 12.04
CA TYR A 123 4.53 2.84 11.10
C TYR A 123 3.32 2.97 10.16
N LYS A 124 3.21 4.09 9.46
CA LYS A 124 2.12 4.36 8.50
C LYS A 124 2.69 4.36 7.08
N GLY A 125 2.76 3.20 6.48
CA GLY A 125 3.37 3.03 5.16
C GLY A 125 2.92 1.78 4.44
N ALA A 126 3.55 1.51 3.31
CA ALA A 126 3.35 0.27 2.57
C ALA A 126 3.79 -0.93 3.41
N THR A 127 3.01 -2.01 3.35
CA THR A 127 3.32 -3.22 4.11
C THR A 127 4.49 -3.97 3.47
N MET A 128 5.54 -4.24 4.25
CA MET A 128 6.63 -5.12 3.84
C MET A 128 6.16 -6.58 3.82
N ARG A 129 6.18 -7.23 2.65
CA ARG A 129 5.69 -8.61 2.44
C ARG A 129 6.78 -9.66 2.53
N GLY A 130 8.03 -9.27 2.37
CA GLY A 130 9.20 -10.10 2.40
C GLY A 130 10.41 -9.30 1.96
N LEU A 131 11.58 -9.92 1.88
CA LEU A 131 12.77 -9.34 1.28
C LEU A 131 13.00 -9.94 -0.10
N HIS A 132 13.44 -9.11 -1.03
CA HIS A 132 13.99 -9.53 -2.30
C HIS A 132 15.50 -9.36 -2.25
N PHE A 133 16.25 -10.38 -2.60
CA PHE A 133 17.70 -10.33 -2.78
C PHE A 133 18.01 -10.40 -4.26
N GLU A 134 18.67 -9.37 -4.73
CA GLU A 134 19.19 -9.32 -6.10
C GLU A 134 20.54 -10.02 -6.12
N GLY A 135 20.65 -11.10 -6.89
CA GLY A 135 21.82 -11.97 -6.96
C GLY A 135 22.97 -11.40 -7.78
#